data_51efaf6e905e94c129b3589a3e844bca
#
_entry.id   51efaf6e905e94c129b3589a3e844bca
#
_cell.length_a   1.000
_cell.length_b   1.000
_cell.length_c   1.000
_cell.angle_alpha   90.00
_cell.angle_beta   90.00
_cell.angle_gamma   90.00
#
_symmetry.space_group_name_H-M   'P 1'
#
loop_
_entity.id
_entity.type
_entity.pdbx_description
1 polymer ?
#
loop_
_entity_poly.entity_id
_entity_poly.type
_entity_poly.pdbx_seq_one_letter_code
_entity_poly.pdbx_strand_id
1 'polypeptide(L)'
;MSILIRAFSRGVFVGALLAAQVMLAAEAVAATDDYERLKKPIAVKPFSLLDQNGAPFNLQSLKNHWSMIFVGFTTCPDVCPVTLGNLEAVRAEMGLRVSPERIPRIIFLAVDPARDVPVLKEYLGYFHPQYIGISGEVNQIGSLINSLNAFYRLDKKHLDANDYDVLHTAYVSLINPAGEMVAKLNPPFHPHKTAMYLSQLISGVRFDD
;
A
#
# COMPACT_ATOMS: atom_id res chain seq x y z
N MET A 1 64.01 -2.73 -40.56
CA MET A 1 62.66 -2.16 -40.81
C MET A 1 61.60 -3.23 -40.44
N SER A 2 61.40 -3.54 -39.12
CA SER A 2 60.40 -4.52 -38.63
C SER A 2 60.31 -4.55 -37.12
N ILE A 3 60.04 -3.43 -36.43
CA ILE A 3 59.79 -3.44 -34.94
C ILE A 3 58.57 -2.60 -34.50
N LEU A 4 57.77 -2.04 -35.39
CA LEU A 4 56.74 -1.03 -35.02
C LEU A 4 55.27 -1.54 -35.13
N ILE A 5 55.00 -2.83 -35.33
CA ILE A 5 53.60 -3.31 -35.52
C ILE A 5 53.04 -4.13 -34.33
N ARG A 6 53.82 -4.37 -33.26
CA ARG A 6 53.35 -5.25 -32.15
C ARG A 6 52.76 -4.53 -30.92
N ALA A 7 52.79 -3.19 -30.85
CA ALA A 7 52.33 -2.44 -29.68
C ALA A 7 50.85 -2.00 -29.75
N PHE A 8 50.19 -2.02 -30.90
CA PHE A 8 48.83 -1.50 -31.07
C PHE A 8 47.70 -2.48 -30.76
N SER A 9 47.98 -3.81 -30.74
CA SER A 9 46.95 -4.83 -30.58
C SER A 9 46.56 -5.13 -29.12
N ARG A 10 47.42 -4.78 -28.14
CA ARG A 10 47.12 -5.13 -26.73
C ARG A 10 46.28 -4.09 -26.00
N GLY A 11 46.25 -2.83 -26.46
CA GLY A 11 45.50 -1.75 -25.81
C GLY A 11 44.01 -1.79 -26.14
N VAL A 12 43.61 -2.28 -27.32
CA VAL A 12 42.22 -2.29 -27.77
C VAL A 12 41.41 -3.40 -27.09
N PHE A 13 42.06 -4.55 -26.78
CA PHE A 13 41.36 -5.66 -26.11
C PHE A 13 41.09 -5.41 -24.62
N VAL A 14 41.94 -4.68 -23.91
CA VAL A 14 41.75 -4.35 -22.48
C VAL A 14 40.64 -3.31 -22.32
N GLY A 15 40.52 -2.34 -23.22
CA GLY A 15 39.48 -1.32 -23.20
C GLY A 15 38.08 -1.92 -23.49
N ALA A 16 38.01 -2.89 -24.39
CA ALA A 16 36.72 -3.56 -24.71
C ALA A 16 36.23 -4.46 -23.58
N LEU A 17 37.12 -5.12 -22.83
CA LEU A 17 36.74 -5.94 -21.66
C LEU A 17 36.26 -5.08 -20.47
N LEU A 18 36.84 -3.92 -20.22
CA LEU A 18 36.43 -3.00 -19.18
C LEU A 18 35.09 -2.33 -19.50
N ALA A 19 34.83 -1.98 -20.75
CA ALA A 19 33.53 -1.43 -21.17
C ALA A 19 32.39 -2.46 -21.07
N ALA A 20 32.66 -3.74 -21.35
CA ALA A 20 31.67 -4.81 -21.20
C ALA A 20 31.31 -5.10 -19.71
N GLN A 21 32.25 -4.91 -18.78
CA GLN A 21 31.98 -5.11 -17.35
C GLN A 21 31.15 -3.98 -16.74
N VAL A 22 31.25 -2.76 -17.26
CA VAL A 22 30.44 -1.61 -16.80
C VAL A 22 28.99 -1.73 -17.28
N MET A 23 28.74 -2.33 -18.44
CA MET A 23 27.37 -2.54 -18.94
C MET A 23 26.61 -3.66 -18.22
N LEU A 24 27.29 -4.64 -17.60
CA LEU A 24 26.62 -5.72 -16.84
C LEU A 24 26.23 -5.31 -15.40
N ALA A 25 26.71 -4.20 -14.90
CA ALA A 25 26.42 -3.73 -13.53
C ALA A 25 25.15 -2.87 -13.42
N ALA A 26 24.45 -2.59 -14.53
CA ALA A 26 23.30 -1.68 -14.55
C ALA A 26 21.93 -2.36 -14.37
N GLU A 27 21.87 -3.67 -14.17
CA GLU A 27 20.57 -4.41 -14.17
C GLU A 27 20.12 -4.93 -12.81
N ALA A 28 20.64 -4.48 -11.70
CA ALA A 28 20.16 -4.89 -10.38
C ALA A 28 19.52 -3.73 -9.61
N VAL A 29 18.62 -2.99 -10.23
CA VAL A 29 17.58 -2.32 -9.47
C VAL A 29 16.55 -3.41 -9.15
N ALA A 30 16.66 -3.99 -7.95
CA ALA A 30 15.66 -4.91 -7.46
C ALA A 30 14.29 -4.23 -7.57
N ALA A 31 13.46 -4.70 -8.49
CA ALA A 31 12.06 -4.32 -8.52
C ALA A 31 11.48 -4.73 -7.17
N THR A 32 11.18 -3.74 -6.32
CA THR A 32 10.43 -4.02 -5.10
C THR A 32 9.09 -4.57 -5.56
N ASP A 33 8.76 -5.78 -5.13
CA ASP A 33 7.46 -6.36 -5.45
C ASP A 33 6.37 -5.42 -4.94
N ASP A 34 5.40 -5.11 -5.82
CA ASP A 34 4.26 -4.23 -5.49
C ASP A 34 3.41 -4.83 -4.36
N TYR A 35 3.71 -6.06 -3.94
CA TYR A 35 2.99 -6.78 -2.88
C TYR A 35 3.91 -7.75 -2.14
N GLU A 36 3.61 -7.94 -0.87
CA GLU A 36 4.24 -8.91 0.02
C GLU A 36 3.17 -9.83 0.59
N ARG A 37 3.19 -11.12 0.23
CA ARG A 37 2.33 -12.11 0.87
C ARG A 37 2.93 -12.50 2.22
N LEU A 38 2.13 -12.47 3.27
CA LEU A 38 2.59 -12.89 4.59
C LEU A 38 2.73 -14.42 4.66
N LYS A 39 3.84 -14.90 5.21
CA LYS A 39 4.07 -16.35 5.44
C LYS A 39 3.04 -16.97 6.38
N LYS A 40 2.53 -16.18 7.32
CA LYS A 40 1.44 -16.55 8.23
C LYS A 40 0.47 -15.38 8.35
N PRO A 41 -0.86 -15.61 8.27
CA PRO A 41 -1.84 -14.58 8.53
C PRO A 41 -1.67 -13.99 9.94
N ILE A 42 -1.92 -12.68 10.07
CA ILE A 42 -1.89 -11.97 11.35
C ILE A 42 -3.32 -11.61 11.73
N ALA A 43 -3.82 -12.17 12.83
CA ALA A 43 -5.15 -11.87 13.32
C ALA A 43 -5.27 -10.40 13.75
N VAL A 44 -6.27 -9.70 13.23
CA VAL A 44 -6.60 -8.35 13.67
C VAL A 44 -7.20 -8.42 15.08
N LYS A 45 -6.63 -7.66 16.01
CA LYS A 45 -7.12 -7.59 17.40
C LYS A 45 -8.44 -6.79 17.45
N PRO A 46 -9.26 -7.00 18.49
CA PRO A 46 -10.46 -6.20 18.70
C PRO A 46 -10.15 -4.71 18.77
N PHE A 47 -10.98 -3.91 18.12
CA PHE A 47 -10.96 -2.46 18.14
C PHE A 47 -12.39 -1.93 18.05
N SER A 48 -12.60 -0.66 18.39
CA SER A 48 -13.89 0.02 18.32
C SER A 48 -13.70 1.43 17.78
N LEU A 49 -14.08 1.64 16.52
CA LEU A 49 -14.02 2.91 15.80
C LEU A 49 -15.40 3.27 15.28
N LEU A 50 -15.52 4.42 14.66
CA LEU A 50 -16.72 4.87 13.96
C LEU A 50 -16.40 5.01 12.46
N ASP A 51 -17.39 4.75 11.63
CA ASP A 51 -17.28 5.07 10.20
C ASP A 51 -17.56 6.57 9.95
N GLN A 52 -17.41 7.00 8.71
CA GLN A 52 -17.68 8.37 8.27
C GLN A 52 -19.15 8.84 8.43
N ASN A 53 -20.07 7.95 8.78
CA ASN A 53 -21.46 8.26 9.08
C ASN A 53 -21.78 8.20 10.58
N GLY A 54 -20.77 7.92 11.42
CA GLY A 54 -20.91 7.75 12.86
C GLY A 54 -21.40 6.36 13.29
N ALA A 55 -21.50 5.41 12.37
CA ALA A 55 -21.87 4.03 12.72
C ALA A 55 -20.68 3.27 13.31
N PRO A 56 -20.92 2.35 14.28
CA PRO A 56 -19.87 1.51 14.86
C PRO A 56 -19.14 0.67 13.82
N PHE A 57 -17.81 0.71 13.81
CA PHE A 57 -16.94 -0.11 12.98
C PHE A 57 -15.91 -0.84 13.85
N ASN A 58 -15.89 -2.15 13.80
CA ASN A 58 -15.06 -2.99 14.66
C ASN A 58 -14.58 -4.26 13.93
N LEU A 59 -13.90 -5.17 14.62
CA LEU A 59 -13.40 -6.42 14.05
C LEU A 59 -14.52 -7.23 13.34
N GLN A 60 -15.75 -7.24 13.89
CA GLN A 60 -16.87 -7.96 13.26
C GLN A 60 -17.24 -7.34 11.91
N SER A 61 -17.06 -6.04 11.74
CA SER A 61 -17.27 -5.34 10.47
C SER A 61 -16.29 -5.77 9.37
N LEU A 62 -15.13 -6.32 9.72
CA LEU A 62 -14.17 -6.86 8.75
C LEU A 62 -14.48 -8.29 8.30
N LYS A 63 -15.22 -9.06 9.12
CA LYS A 63 -15.50 -10.47 8.82
C LYS A 63 -16.44 -10.64 7.62
N ASN A 64 -16.28 -11.79 6.96
CA ASN A 64 -17.06 -12.19 5.77
C ASN A 64 -16.80 -11.31 4.52
N HIS A 65 -15.81 -10.41 4.57
CA HIS A 65 -15.43 -9.57 3.45
C HIS A 65 -13.92 -9.51 3.28
N TRP A 66 -13.47 -9.43 2.05
CA TRP A 66 -12.13 -8.95 1.77
C TRP A 66 -12.09 -7.44 1.99
N SER A 67 -11.02 -6.95 2.57
CA SER A 67 -10.84 -5.51 2.84
C SER A 67 -9.40 -5.09 2.60
N MET A 68 -9.22 -3.93 2.01
CA MET A 68 -7.94 -3.23 1.89
C MET A 68 -7.96 -2.05 2.86
N ILE A 69 -7.11 -2.08 3.89
CA ILE A 69 -7.01 -0.99 4.87
C ILE A 69 -5.78 -0.15 4.55
N PHE A 70 -6.01 1.12 4.25
CA PHE A 70 -4.99 2.13 4.03
C PHE A 70 -4.97 3.12 5.19
N VAL A 71 -3.78 3.32 5.78
CA VAL A 71 -3.55 4.29 6.87
C VAL A 71 -3.24 5.64 6.26
N GLY A 72 -3.92 6.70 6.72
CA GLY A 72 -3.70 8.03 6.17
C GLY A 72 -4.39 9.14 6.96
N PHE A 73 -4.40 10.33 6.39
CA PHE A 73 -5.06 11.51 6.93
C PHE A 73 -5.56 12.41 5.80
N THR A 74 -6.64 13.14 6.03
CA THR A 74 -7.36 13.87 4.96
C THR A 74 -6.62 15.11 4.44
N THR A 75 -5.73 15.69 5.25
CA THR A 75 -4.90 16.84 4.86
C THR A 75 -3.55 16.45 4.25
N CYS A 76 -3.35 15.18 3.90
CA CYS A 76 -2.15 14.72 3.20
C CYS A 76 -2.14 15.31 1.76
N PRO A 77 -1.08 16.04 1.36
CA PRO A 77 -1.10 16.76 0.09
C PRO A 77 -0.81 15.89 -1.12
N ASP A 78 -0.24 14.69 -0.96
CA ASP A 78 0.33 13.91 -2.07
C ASP A 78 -0.01 12.42 -1.98
N VAL A 79 0.63 11.66 -1.12
CA VAL A 79 0.59 10.19 -1.16
C VAL A 79 -0.81 9.60 -0.90
N CYS A 80 -1.62 10.20 -0.02
CA CYS A 80 -2.95 9.67 0.28
C CYS A 80 -3.92 9.79 -0.91
N PRO A 81 -4.10 10.95 -1.56
CA PRO A 81 -5.00 11.05 -2.71
C PRO A 81 -4.52 10.20 -3.90
N VAL A 82 -3.20 10.12 -4.16
CA VAL A 82 -2.64 9.26 -5.20
C VAL A 82 -2.94 7.79 -4.91
N THR A 83 -2.75 7.34 -3.67
CA THR A 83 -3.03 5.95 -3.27
C THR A 83 -4.51 5.61 -3.41
N LEU A 84 -5.43 6.47 -2.94
CA LEU A 84 -6.87 6.24 -3.05
C LEU A 84 -7.34 6.18 -4.51
N GLY A 85 -6.81 7.05 -5.39
CA GLY A 85 -7.09 7.00 -6.81
C GLY A 85 -6.57 5.73 -7.49
N ASN A 86 -5.37 5.28 -7.13
CA ASN A 86 -4.81 4.03 -7.64
C ASN A 86 -5.59 2.80 -7.14
N LEU A 87 -6.08 2.80 -5.90
CA LEU A 87 -6.93 1.73 -5.37
C LEU A 87 -8.26 1.63 -6.12
N GLU A 88 -8.82 2.76 -6.59
CA GLU A 88 -10.00 2.74 -7.45
C GLU A 88 -9.69 2.08 -8.80
N ALA A 89 -8.57 2.42 -9.41
CA ALA A 89 -8.16 1.77 -10.65
C ALA A 89 -7.92 0.25 -10.46
N VAL A 90 -7.34 -0.18 -9.34
CA VAL A 90 -7.21 -1.61 -8.97
C VAL A 90 -8.58 -2.25 -8.82
N ARG A 91 -9.52 -1.60 -8.15
CA ARG A 91 -10.88 -2.08 -7.93
C ARG A 91 -11.63 -2.28 -9.25
N ALA A 92 -11.53 -1.30 -10.16
CA ALA A 92 -12.12 -1.38 -11.50
C ALA A 92 -11.56 -2.55 -12.31
N GLU A 93 -10.24 -2.74 -12.29
CA GLU A 93 -9.55 -3.87 -12.92
C GLU A 93 -9.96 -5.23 -12.32
N MET A 94 -10.17 -5.30 -11.01
CA MET A 94 -10.67 -6.51 -10.35
C MET A 94 -12.10 -6.86 -10.76
N GLY A 95 -12.95 -5.87 -11.03
CA GLY A 95 -14.33 -6.07 -11.51
C GLY A 95 -14.40 -6.83 -12.83
N LEU A 96 -13.31 -6.89 -13.60
CA LEU A 96 -13.20 -7.68 -14.82
C LEU A 96 -12.80 -9.15 -14.57
N ARG A 97 -12.44 -9.52 -13.33
CA ARG A 97 -11.78 -10.80 -13.00
C ARG A 97 -12.50 -11.62 -11.95
N VAL A 98 -13.15 -10.97 -11.02
CA VAL A 98 -13.85 -11.63 -9.91
C VAL A 98 -15.27 -11.09 -9.78
N SER A 99 -16.14 -11.86 -9.14
CA SER A 99 -17.51 -11.40 -8.84
C SER A 99 -17.49 -10.22 -7.85
N PRO A 100 -18.51 -9.33 -7.89
CA PRO A 100 -18.53 -8.12 -7.07
C PRO A 100 -18.33 -8.35 -5.57
N GLU A 101 -18.81 -9.48 -5.04
CA GLU A 101 -18.70 -9.84 -3.62
C GLU A 101 -17.26 -10.16 -3.19
N ARG A 102 -16.40 -10.48 -4.15
CA ARG A 102 -14.99 -10.79 -3.94
C ARG A 102 -14.07 -9.58 -4.11
N ILE A 103 -14.59 -8.47 -4.62
CA ILE A 103 -13.80 -7.23 -4.70
C ILE A 103 -13.60 -6.69 -3.29
N PRO A 104 -12.34 -6.47 -2.84
CA PRO A 104 -12.09 -5.96 -1.50
C PRO A 104 -12.71 -4.57 -1.29
N ARG A 105 -13.34 -4.37 -0.13
CA ARG A 105 -13.76 -3.04 0.29
C ARG A 105 -12.53 -2.20 0.60
N ILE A 106 -12.54 -0.94 0.19
CA ILE A 106 -11.47 0.01 0.50
C ILE A 106 -11.86 0.74 1.78
N ILE A 107 -10.99 0.63 2.80
CA ILE A 107 -11.14 1.21 4.11
C ILE A 107 -9.98 2.17 4.36
N PHE A 108 -10.28 3.43 4.60
CA PHE A 108 -9.32 4.46 4.97
C PHE A 108 -9.33 4.63 6.49
N LEU A 109 -8.22 4.27 7.14
CA LEU A 109 -8.02 4.50 8.57
C LEU A 109 -7.43 5.91 8.76
N ALA A 110 -8.29 6.85 9.11
CA ALA A 110 -7.94 8.24 9.38
C ALA A 110 -7.33 8.35 10.79
N VAL A 111 -6.04 8.75 10.86
CA VAL A 111 -5.25 8.70 12.10
C VAL A 111 -5.15 10.02 12.84
N ASP A 112 -5.77 11.07 12.32
CA ASP A 112 -5.87 12.38 12.95
C ASP A 112 -7.33 12.77 13.17
N PRO A 113 -8.00 12.21 14.18
CA PRO A 113 -9.44 12.38 14.37
C PRO A 113 -9.90 13.85 14.42
N ALA A 114 -9.06 14.73 14.96
CA ALA A 114 -9.40 16.13 15.13
C ALA A 114 -9.59 16.85 13.79
N ARG A 115 -8.72 16.57 12.81
CA ARG A 115 -8.78 17.16 11.46
C ARG A 115 -9.59 16.31 10.48
N ASP A 116 -9.55 14.99 10.64
CA ASP A 116 -10.10 14.06 9.66
C ASP A 116 -11.62 13.89 9.78
N VAL A 117 -12.14 13.66 10.99
CA VAL A 117 -13.55 13.29 11.20
C VAL A 117 -14.54 14.28 10.57
N PRO A 118 -14.35 15.63 10.68
CA PRO A 118 -15.29 16.59 10.09
C PRO A 118 -15.44 16.52 8.58
N VAL A 119 -14.39 16.06 7.86
CA VAL A 119 -14.32 16.09 6.39
C VAL A 119 -14.24 14.70 5.75
N LEU A 120 -14.11 13.64 6.55
CA LEU A 120 -13.84 12.26 6.10
C LEU A 120 -14.84 11.76 5.04
N LYS A 121 -16.11 12.04 5.24
CA LYS A 121 -17.18 11.61 4.33
C LYS A 121 -17.07 12.29 2.97
N GLU A 122 -16.87 13.59 2.95
CA GLU A 122 -16.71 14.37 1.72
C GLU A 122 -15.43 13.99 1.00
N TYR A 123 -14.32 13.91 1.74
CA TYR A 123 -13.02 13.53 1.20
C TYR A 123 -13.05 12.18 0.48
N LEU A 124 -13.63 11.14 1.10
CA LEU A 124 -13.71 9.82 0.49
C LEU A 124 -14.72 9.75 -0.65
N GLY A 125 -15.82 10.50 -0.55
CA GLY A 125 -16.82 10.60 -1.60
C GLY A 125 -16.28 11.14 -2.92
N TYR A 126 -15.20 11.91 -2.88
CA TYR A 126 -14.49 12.38 -4.07
C TYR A 126 -13.85 11.23 -4.88
N PHE A 127 -13.35 10.19 -4.21
CA PHE A 127 -12.73 9.04 -4.87
C PHE A 127 -13.77 7.99 -5.28
N HIS A 128 -14.59 7.55 -4.33
CA HIS A 128 -15.64 6.57 -4.60
C HIS A 128 -16.70 6.55 -3.47
N PRO A 129 -18.01 6.49 -3.81
CA PRO A 129 -19.08 6.53 -2.81
C PRO A 129 -19.13 5.31 -1.87
N GLN A 130 -18.51 4.18 -2.23
CA GLN A 130 -18.43 2.97 -1.41
C GLN A 130 -17.17 2.89 -0.55
N TYR A 131 -16.29 3.89 -0.59
CA TYR A 131 -15.14 3.90 0.31
C TYR A 131 -15.60 4.10 1.75
N ILE A 132 -14.96 3.40 2.65
CA ILE A 132 -15.27 3.44 4.07
C ILE A 132 -14.14 4.16 4.78
N GLY A 133 -14.45 5.29 5.42
CA GLY A 133 -13.51 6.00 6.30
C GLY A 133 -13.80 5.62 7.74
N ILE A 134 -12.78 5.26 8.49
CA ILE A 134 -12.91 4.94 9.90
C ILE A 134 -11.94 5.78 10.73
N SER A 135 -12.41 6.24 11.88
CA SER A 135 -11.62 6.98 12.85
C SER A 135 -12.24 6.88 14.25
N GLY A 136 -11.64 7.51 15.25
CA GLY A 136 -12.17 7.51 16.61
C GLY A 136 -11.11 7.77 17.67
N GLU A 137 -11.25 7.15 18.83
CA GLU A 137 -10.32 7.29 19.94
C GLU A 137 -8.91 6.83 19.57
N VAL A 138 -7.89 7.61 19.95
CA VAL A 138 -6.48 7.40 19.59
C VAL A 138 -5.98 6.01 20.01
N ASN A 139 -6.41 5.51 21.18
CA ASN A 139 -6.05 4.18 21.69
C ASN A 139 -6.64 3.05 20.81
N GLN A 140 -7.85 3.25 20.26
CA GLN A 140 -8.51 2.30 19.36
C GLN A 140 -7.88 2.31 17.97
N ILE A 141 -7.53 3.49 17.45
CA ILE A 141 -6.69 3.64 16.25
C ILE A 141 -5.36 2.89 16.46
N GLY A 142 -4.68 3.11 17.60
CA GLY A 142 -3.44 2.44 17.95
C GLY A 142 -3.58 0.91 18.02
N SER A 143 -4.70 0.39 18.52
CA SER A 143 -4.97 -1.06 18.55
C SER A 143 -5.02 -1.66 17.13
N LEU A 144 -5.73 -1.02 16.22
CA LEU A 144 -5.81 -1.46 14.82
C LEU A 144 -4.45 -1.30 14.12
N ILE A 145 -3.78 -0.17 14.25
CA ILE A 145 -2.44 0.11 13.69
C ILE A 145 -1.44 -0.99 14.09
N ASN A 146 -1.38 -1.35 15.39
CA ASN A 146 -0.50 -2.41 15.88
C ASN A 146 -0.84 -3.78 15.27
N SER A 147 -2.12 -4.07 15.05
CA SER A 147 -2.55 -5.32 14.39
C SER A 147 -2.12 -5.40 12.93
N LEU A 148 -2.00 -4.25 12.27
CA LEU A 148 -1.56 -4.13 10.89
C LEU A 148 -0.02 -4.08 10.76
N ASN A 149 0.75 -4.16 11.85
CA ASN A 149 2.19 -3.89 11.89
C ASN A 149 2.55 -2.52 11.28
N ALA A 150 1.64 -1.56 11.35
CA ALA A 150 1.78 -0.22 10.85
C ALA A 150 2.22 0.75 11.97
N PHE A 151 2.55 1.96 11.59
CA PHE A 151 2.78 3.03 12.55
C PHE A 151 2.20 4.35 12.02
N TYR A 152 1.97 5.28 12.93
CA TYR A 152 1.76 6.69 12.62
C TYR A 152 2.32 7.55 13.75
N ARG A 153 2.64 8.80 13.45
CA ARG A 153 3.08 9.81 14.40
C ARG A 153 2.68 11.19 13.92
N LEU A 154 2.06 11.95 14.81
CA LEU A 154 1.78 13.37 14.59
C LEU A 154 3.06 14.16 14.91
N ASP A 155 3.67 14.81 13.92
CA ASP A 155 4.90 15.58 14.08
C ASP A 155 4.58 17.04 14.41
N LYS A 156 4.24 17.28 15.66
CA LYS A 156 3.87 18.60 16.20
C LYS A 156 5.11 19.44 16.52
N LYS A 157 6.02 19.62 15.58
CA LYS A 157 7.24 20.41 15.79
C LYS A 157 7.00 21.91 15.92
N HIS A 158 5.88 22.41 15.42
CA HIS A 158 5.49 23.81 15.52
C HIS A 158 4.26 23.93 16.41
N LEU A 159 4.28 24.94 17.31
CA LEU A 159 3.26 25.16 18.35
C LEU A 159 1.89 25.62 17.82
N ASP A 160 1.76 25.85 16.52
CA ASP A 160 0.48 26.20 15.93
C ASP A 160 -0.37 24.95 15.75
N ALA A 161 -1.51 24.92 16.43
CA ALA A 161 -2.35 23.76 16.67
C ALA A 161 -2.91 23.08 15.39
N ASN A 162 -2.70 23.66 14.21
CA ASN A 162 -3.27 23.18 12.96
C ASN A 162 -2.22 22.86 11.85
N ASP A 163 -0.95 23.18 12.06
CA ASP A 163 0.11 22.98 11.06
C ASP A 163 1.14 21.96 11.57
N TYR A 164 0.84 20.70 11.39
CA TYR A 164 1.73 19.60 11.71
C TYR A 164 1.60 18.47 10.69
N ASP A 165 2.71 17.80 10.46
CA ASP A 165 2.78 16.65 9.58
C ASP A 165 2.35 15.35 10.29
N VAL A 166 1.90 14.39 9.50
CA VAL A 166 1.63 13.03 9.96
C VAL A 166 2.51 12.05 9.20
N LEU A 167 3.42 11.44 9.93
CA LEU A 167 4.21 10.33 9.39
C LEU A 167 3.43 9.04 9.58
N HIS A 168 3.26 8.26 8.52
CA HIS A 168 2.54 6.99 8.61
C HIS A 168 3.08 5.96 7.62
N THR A 169 2.73 4.71 7.87
CA THR A 169 3.02 3.59 6.96
C THR A 169 2.24 3.76 5.65
N ALA A 170 2.92 3.59 4.52
CA ALA A 170 2.36 3.82 3.19
C ALA A 170 1.71 2.58 2.55
N TYR A 171 2.03 1.35 3.00
CA TYR A 171 1.43 0.16 2.41
C TYR A 171 -0.05 0.01 2.75
N VAL A 172 -0.78 -0.70 1.89
CA VAL A 172 -2.16 -1.10 2.11
C VAL A 172 -2.20 -2.52 2.63
N SER A 173 -2.90 -2.75 3.74
CA SER A 173 -3.06 -4.07 4.35
C SER A 173 -4.25 -4.80 3.73
N LEU A 174 -4.05 -6.01 3.20
CA LEU A 174 -5.13 -6.88 2.73
C LEU A 174 -5.62 -7.78 3.87
N ILE A 175 -6.90 -7.66 4.19
CA ILE A 175 -7.57 -8.44 5.25
C ILE A 175 -8.50 -9.46 4.60
N ASN A 176 -8.38 -10.72 5.00
CA ASN A 176 -9.24 -11.81 4.55
C ASN A 176 -10.60 -11.85 5.29
N PRO A 177 -11.58 -12.64 4.83
CA PRO A 177 -12.90 -12.77 5.48
C PRO A 177 -12.88 -13.34 6.91
N ALA A 178 -11.77 -13.92 7.37
CA ALA A 178 -11.61 -14.35 8.76
C ALA A 178 -11.20 -13.18 9.69
N GLY A 179 -10.86 -12.00 9.14
CA GLY A 179 -10.37 -10.86 9.91
C GLY A 179 -8.86 -10.94 10.17
N GLU A 180 -8.10 -11.49 9.22
CA GLU A 180 -6.65 -11.64 9.32
C GLU A 180 -5.95 -10.90 8.19
N MET A 181 -4.86 -10.22 8.49
CA MET A 181 -3.99 -9.63 7.47
C MET A 181 -3.18 -10.73 6.79
N VAL A 182 -3.26 -10.79 5.46
CA VAL A 182 -2.62 -11.85 4.64
C VAL A 182 -1.58 -11.31 3.66
N ALA A 183 -1.63 -10.02 3.34
CA ALA A 183 -0.67 -9.40 2.43
C ALA A 183 -0.56 -7.89 2.68
N LYS A 184 0.53 -7.31 2.19
CA LYS A 184 0.76 -5.88 2.08
C LYS A 184 0.89 -5.52 0.60
N LEU A 185 0.34 -4.38 0.20
CA LEU A 185 0.50 -3.80 -1.12
C LEU A 185 1.34 -2.54 -0.97
N ASN A 186 2.47 -2.47 -1.66
CA ASN A 186 3.42 -1.38 -1.55
C ASN A 186 3.22 -0.39 -2.71
N PRO A 187 3.02 0.91 -2.44
CA PRO A 187 3.00 1.90 -3.51
C PRO A 187 4.41 2.07 -4.14
N PRO A 188 4.48 2.49 -5.42
CA PRO A 188 3.36 2.79 -6.31
C PRO A 188 2.68 1.53 -6.84
N PHE A 189 1.34 1.54 -6.94
CA PHE A 189 0.60 0.42 -7.49
C PHE A 189 0.57 0.47 -9.02
N HIS A 190 0.72 -0.71 -9.63
CA HIS A 190 0.40 -0.93 -11.04
C HIS A 190 -0.99 -1.57 -11.11
N PRO A 191 -2.08 -0.84 -11.42
CA PRO A 191 -3.44 -1.32 -11.21
C PRO A 191 -3.71 -2.70 -11.80
N HIS A 192 -3.31 -2.94 -13.04
CA HIS A 192 -3.49 -4.22 -13.70
C HIS A 192 -2.74 -5.37 -12.98
N LYS A 193 -1.44 -5.18 -12.68
CA LYS A 193 -0.60 -6.19 -12.00
C LYS A 193 -1.12 -6.48 -10.60
N THR A 194 -1.46 -5.43 -9.85
CA THR A 194 -2.02 -5.54 -8.49
C THR A 194 -3.37 -6.25 -8.51
N ALA A 195 -4.26 -5.93 -9.45
CA ALA A 195 -5.55 -6.59 -9.60
C ALA A 195 -5.41 -8.07 -9.97
N MET A 196 -4.46 -8.43 -10.83
CA MET A 196 -4.14 -9.84 -11.13
C MET A 196 -3.74 -10.60 -9.87
N TYR A 197 -2.78 -10.06 -9.12
CA TYR A 197 -2.32 -10.67 -7.87
C TYR A 197 -3.46 -10.87 -6.87
N LEU A 198 -4.23 -9.81 -6.59
CA LEU A 198 -5.36 -9.87 -5.69
C LEU A 198 -6.42 -10.88 -6.13
N SER A 199 -6.75 -10.91 -7.42
CA SER A 199 -7.74 -11.83 -7.98
C SER A 199 -7.32 -13.29 -7.80
N GLN A 200 -6.06 -13.61 -8.04
CA GLN A 200 -5.50 -14.94 -7.83
C GLN A 200 -5.53 -15.33 -6.34
N LEU A 201 -5.04 -14.46 -5.46
CA LEU A 201 -5.00 -14.71 -4.02
C LEU A 201 -6.39 -14.90 -3.44
N ILE A 202 -7.37 -14.08 -3.83
CA ILE A 202 -8.77 -14.14 -3.38
C ILE A 202 -9.48 -15.38 -3.93
N SER A 203 -9.15 -15.82 -5.13
CA SER A 203 -9.70 -17.04 -5.75
C SER A 203 -9.09 -18.32 -5.21
N GLY A 204 -8.08 -18.25 -4.33
CA GLY A 204 -7.40 -19.41 -3.77
C GLY A 204 -6.51 -20.15 -4.77
N VAL A 205 -6.20 -19.55 -5.91
CA VAL A 205 -5.24 -20.09 -6.87
C VAL A 205 -3.85 -20.06 -6.23
N ARG A 206 -3.18 -21.22 -6.17
CA ARG A 206 -1.78 -21.26 -5.73
C ARG A 206 -0.92 -20.58 -6.79
N PHE A 207 -0.05 -19.70 -6.34
CA PHE A 207 1.09 -19.28 -7.13
C PHE A 207 2.06 -20.46 -7.08
N ASP A 208 2.25 -21.13 -8.20
CA ASP A 208 3.39 -22.01 -8.36
C ASP A 208 4.61 -21.08 -8.53
N ASP A 209 5.50 -21.11 -7.53
CA ASP A 209 6.77 -20.37 -7.50
C ASP A 209 7.72 -20.83 -8.61
#